data_f3274a929a7be5795071ed98cac6f510
#
_entry.id   f3274a929a7be5795071ed98cac6f510
#
_cell.length_a   1.000
_cell.length_b   1.000
_cell.length_c   1.000
_cell.angle_alpha   90.00
_cell.angle_beta   90.00
_cell.angle_gamma   90.00
#
_symmetry.space_group_name_H-M   'P 1'
#
loop_
_entity.id
_entity.type
_entity.pdbx_description
1 polymer ?
#
loop_
_entity_poly.entity_id
_entity_poly.type
_entity_poly.pdbx_seq_one_letter_code
_entity_poly.pdbx_strand_id
1 'polypeptide(L)'
;MSDVKAAQAGFFSFEIDGTEIAMFTACSGLSSEVDVKEQPQIAASAKKLNVKQPGTGRTYSEVVLKRGYTTDKKLNKWFDETVDASKKVERKTGSIVILARDGTTEIARFNMDGAFPSKLTGSDLSAKSGEAMVEELTIRHNELTWA
;
A
#
# COMPACT_ATOMS: atom_id res chain seq x y z
N MET A 1 -2.42 10.32 33.01
CA MET A 1 -1.76 9.60 31.91
C MET A 1 -2.83 9.04 31.00
N SER A 2 -2.88 9.49 29.78
CA SER A 2 -3.86 8.97 28.83
C SER A 2 -3.38 7.64 28.27
N ASP A 3 -4.19 6.61 28.37
CA ASP A 3 -3.91 5.35 27.71
C ASP A 3 -3.99 5.53 26.19
N VAL A 4 -2.89 5.18 25.51
CA VAL A 4 -2.89 5.17 24.06
C VAL A 4 -3.60 3.91 23.58
N LYS A 5 -4.83 4.06 23.11
CA LYS A 5 -5.56 2.95 22.55
C LYS A 5 -5.30 2.88 21.05
N ALA A 6 -5.10 1.66 20.55
CA ALA A 6 -5.00 1.44 19.12
C ALA A 6 -6.31 1.84 18.42
N ALA A 7 -6.21 2.65 17.38
CA ALA A 7 -7.36 3.02 16.59
C ALA A 7 -7.81 1.84 15.74
N GLN A 8 -9.11 1.69 15.53
CA GLN A 8 -9.67 0.66 14.67
C GLN A 8 -9.96 1.24 13.30
N ALA A 9 -9.34 0.67 12.27
CA ALA A 9 -9.62 1.03 10.89
C ALA A 9 -10.99 0.51 10.47
N GLY A 10 -11.77 1.35 9.80
CA GLY A 10 -13.03 0.95 9.20
C GLY A 10 -12.94 0.81 7.69
N PHE A 11 -12.30 1.78 7.04
CA PHE A 11 -12.20 1.86 5.59
C PHE A 11 -10.83 2.41 5.19
N PHE A 12 -10.45 2.12 3.95
CA PHE A 12 -9.25 2.67 3.33
C PHE A 12 -9.66 3.45 2.10
N SER A 13 -9.34 4.73 2.07
CA SER A 13 -9.57 5.58 0.90
C SER A 13 -8.29 5.67 0.09
N PHE A 14 -8.40 5.55 -1.22
CA PHE A 14 -7.28 5.72 -2.13
C PHE A 14 -7.45 7.02 -2.91
N GLU A 15 -6.45 7.88 -2.84
CA GLU A 15 -6.43 9.18 -3.50
C GLU A 15 -5.27 9.26 -4.49
N ILE A 16 -5.50 9.95 -5.61
CA ILE A 16 -4.45 10.32 -6.56
C ILE A 16 -4.44 11.84 -6.67
N ASP A 17 -3.28 12.45 -6.39
CA ASP A 17 -3.09 13.90 -6.42
C ASP A 17 -4.15 14.65 -5.59
N GLY A 18 -4.51 14.08 -4.44
CA GLY A 18 -5.49 14.67 -3.53
C GLY A 18 -6.96 14.39 -3.87
N THR A 19 -7.23 13.68 -4.97
CA THR A 19 -8.59 13.34 -5.37
C THR A 19 -8.90 11.90 -5.03
N GLU A 20 -9.97 11.65 -4.28
CA GLU A 20 -10.42 10.30 -3.94
C GLU A 20 -10.85 9.55 -5.20
N ILE A 21 -10.25 8.38 -5.41
CA ILE A 21 -10.56 7.51 -6.54
C ILE A 21 -11.49 6.38 -6.11
N ALA A 22 -11.24 5.77 -4.96
CA ALA A 22 -12.00 4.61 -4.51
C ALA A 22 -11.85 4.38 -3.02
N MET A 23 -12.81 3.66 -2.44
CA MET A 23 -12.73 3.16 -1.08
C MET A 23 -12.55 1.65 -1.09
N PHE A 24 -11.75 1.17 -0.17
CA PHE A 24 -11.40 -0.24 -0.04
C PHE A 24 -11.68 -0.76 1.36
N THR A 25 -11.90 -2.05 1.49
CA THR A 25 -12.18 -2.71 2.76
C THR A 25 -10.95 -3.39 3.35
N ALA A 26 -9.93 -3.65 2.53
CA ALA A 26 -8.69 -4.26 2.98
C ALA A 26 -7.50 -3.65 2.26
N CYS A 27 -6.39 -3.55 2.97
CA CYS A 27 -5.12 -3.04 2.44
C CYS A 27 -3.97 -3.83 3.04
N SER A 28 -2.99 -4.20 2.21
CA SER A 28 -1.77 -4.86 2.65
C SER A 28 -0.56 -4.28 1.92
N GLY A 29 0.63 -4.55 2.43
CA GLY A 29 1.87 -4.12 1.79
C GLY A 29 2.33 -2.71 2.16
N LEU A 30 1.75 -2.10 3.19
CA LEU A 30 2.21 -0.80 3.70
C LEU A 30 3.45 -1.02 4.57
N SER A 31 4.57 -1.36 3.93
CA SER A 31 5.80 -1.70 4.62
C SER A 31 7.02 -1.03 3.98
N SER A 32 8.02 -0.81 4.81
CA SER A 32 9.31 -0.28 4.41
C SER A 32 10.38 -1.05 5.16
N GLU A 33 11.34 -1.60 4.45
CA GLU A 33 12.44 -2.34 5.03
C GLU A 33 13.75 -1.65 4.74
N VAL A 34 14.65 -1.70 5.72
CA VAL A 34 16.01 -1.21 5.56
C VAL A 34 16.93 -2.42 5.45
N ASP A 35 17.85 -2.39 4.50
CA ASP A 35 18.84 -3.44 4.36
C ASP A 35 19.70 -3.52 5.63
N VAL A 36 19.96 -4.75 6.08
CA VAL A 36 20.77 -4.98 7.27
C VAL A 36 22.14 -5.51 6.82
N LYS A 37 23.20 -4.85 7.24
CA LYS A 37 24.57 -5.29 7.03
C LYS A 37 25.10 -5.93 8.30
N GLU A 38 25.73 -7.07 8.15
CA GLU A 38 26.43 -7.73 9.24
C GLU A 38 27.93 -7.56 9.06
N GLN A 39 28.59 -7.06 10.12
CA GLN A 39 30.03 -6.95 10.13
C GLN A 39 30.59 -7.76 11.31
N PRO A 40 31.56 -8.67 11.05
CA PRO A 40 32.21 -9.36 12.14
C PRO A 40 33.11 -8.37 12.92
N GLN A 41 32.96 -8.34 14.23
CA GLN A 41 33.81 -7.55 15.10
C GLN A 41 34.44 -8.46 16.13
N ILE A 42 35.68 -8.15 16.50
CA ILE A 42 36.39 -8.86 17.57
C ILE A 42 36.26 -8.02 18.84
N ALA A 43 35.56 -8.56 19.83
CA ALA A 43 35.44 -7.92 21.13
C ALA A 43 36.79 -8.00 21.88
N ALA A 44 36.93 -7.18 22.91
CA ALA A 44 38.15 -7.17 23.76
C ALA A 44 38.47 -8.54 24.38
N SER A 45 37.49 -9.43 24.48
CA SER A 45 37.66 -10.82 24.97
C SER A 45 38.01 -11.81 23.85
N ALA A 46 38.38 -11.34 22.67
CA ALA A 46 38.65 -12.15 21.47
C ALA A 46 37.46 -12.96 20.94
N LYS A 47 36.23 -12.64 21.36
CA LYS A 47 35.03 -13.24 20.77
C LYS A 47 34.66 -12.54 19.47
N LYS A 48 34.40 -13.34 18.44
CA LYS A 48 33.81 -12.81 17.21
C LYS A 48 32.33 -12.52 17.46
N LEU A 49 31.94 -11.27 17.24
CA LEU A 49 30.57 -10.83 17.31
C LEU A 49 30.12 -10.37 15.91
N ASN A 50 28.96 -10.84 15.48
CA ASN A 50 28.34 -10.30 14.29
C ASN A 50 27.47 -9.12 14.71
N VAL A 51 27.90 -7.92 14.33
CA VAL A 51 27.16 -6.70 14.61
C VAL A 51 26.29 -6.35 13.41
N LYS A 52 25.02 -6.20 13.64
CA LYS A 52 24.06 -5.80 12.63
C LYS A 52 23.99 -4.28 12.55
N GLN A 53 24.11 -3.74 11.36
CA GLN A 53 24.04 -2.30 11.10
C GLN A 53 23.01 -2.02 10.02
N PRO A 54 22.29 -0.87 10.10
CA PRO A 54 21.40 -0.49 9.01
C PRO A 54 22.20 -0.16 7.75
N GLY A 55 21.78 -0.72 6.63
CA GLY A 55 22.29 -0.36 5.33
C GLY A 55 21.68 0.94 4.81
N THR A 56 22.06 1.36 3.62
CA THR A 56 21.56 2.57 2.97
C THR A 56 20.34 2.30 2.07
N GLY A 57 20.09 1.03 1.74
CA GLY A 57 19.00 0.64 0.86
C GLY A 57 17.67 0.49 1.60
N ARG A 58 16.60 0.98 0.99
CA ARG A 58 15.24 0.75 1.44
C ARG A 58 14.49 -0.08 0.41
N THR A 59 13.71 -1.02 0.89
CA THR A 59 12.87 -1.88 0.05
C THR A 59 11.40 -1.69 0.44
N TYR A 60 10.56 -1.56 -0.56
CA TYR A 60 9.13 -1.38 -0.38
C TYR A 60 8.38 -2.54 -1.02
N SER A 61 7.38 -3.03 -0.30
CA SER A 61 6.48 -4.04 -0.84
C SER A 61 5.43 -3.40 -1.76
N GLU A 62 4.88 -4.20 -2.66
CA GLU A 62 3.70 -3.78 -3.41
C GLU A 62 2.49 -3.61 -2.49
N VAL A 63 1.65 -2.64 -2.78
CA VAL A 63 0.43 -2.38 -2.02
C VAL A 63 -0.74 -3.05 -2.70
N VAL A 64 -1.50 -3.85 -1.97
CA VAL A 64 -2.68 -4.54 -2.47
C VAL A 64 -3.92 -4.02 -1.76
N LEU A 65 -4.88 -3.54 -2.53
CA LEU A 65 -6.15 -3.01 -2.05
C LEU A 65 -7.29 -3.90 -2.52
N LYS A 66 -8.21 -4.22 -1.63
CA LYS A 66 -9.35 -5.09 -1.93
C LYS A 66 -10.67 -4.36 -1.67
N ARG A 67 -11.61 -4.55 -2.57
CA ARG A 67 -12.98 -4.05 -2.43
C ARG A 67 -13.97 -4.98 -3.11
N GLY A 68 -15.26 -4.85 -2.73
CA GLY A 68 -16.32 -5.51 -3.48
C GLY A 68 -16.45 -4.94 -4.89
N TYR A 69 -16.98 -5.71 -5.82
CA TYR A 69 -17.26 -5.21 -7.17
C TYR A 69 -18.26 -4.06 -7.10
N THR A 70 -18.03 -3.06 -7.94
CA THR A 70 -18.84 -1.85 -8.01
C THR A 70 -19.00 -1.43 -9.47
N THR A 71 -19.99 -0.59 -9.72
CA THR A 71 -20.20 0.02 -11.04
C THR A 71 -19.23 1.18 -11.30
N ASP A 72 -18.50 1.63 -10.30
CA ASP A 72 -17.51 2.70 -10.44
C ASP A 72 -16.33 2.21 -11.26
N LYS A 73 -16.02 2.94 -12.35
CA LYS A 73 -14.97 2.58 -13.31
C LYS A 73 -13.71 3.45 -13.22
N LYS A 74 -13.56 4.27 -12.20
CA LYS A 74 -12.39 5.16 -12.06
C LYS A 74 -11.08 4.40 -11.99
N LEU A 75 -11.04 3.29 -11.27
CA LEU A 75 -9.84 2.44 -11.20
C LEU A 75 -9.51 1.81 -12.52
N ASN A 76 -10.53 1.32 -13.23
CA ASN A 76 -10.36 0.69 -14.53
C ASN A 76 -9.80 1.69 -15.54
N LYS A 77 -10.27 2.93 -15.51
CA LYS A 77 -9.76 4.00 -16.36
C LYS A 77 -8.30 4.31 -16.07
N TRP A 78 -7.96 4.40 -14.79
CA TRP A 78 -6.58 4.64 -14.37
C TRP A 78 -5.65 3.52 -14.85
N PHE A 79 -6.08 2.27 -14.70
CA PHE A 79 -5.33 1.11 -15.17
C PHE A 79 -5.15 1.15 -16.69
N ASP A 80 -6.21 1.41 -17.44
CA ASP A 80 -6.17 1.48 -18.89
C ASP A 80 -5.26 2.62 -19.38
N GLU A 81 -5.29 3.77 -18.74
CA GLU A 81 -4.41 4.90 -19.05
C GLU A 81 -2.94 4.55 -18.82
N THR A 82 -2.65 3.75 -17.80
CA THR A 82 -1.28 3.34 -17.50
C THR A 82 -0.71 2.42 -18.56
N VAL A 83 -1.52 1.53 -19.14
CA VAL A 83 -1.07 0.57 -20.16
C VAL A 83 -1.22 1.10 -21.58
N ASP A 84 -1.81 2.26 -21.79
CA ASP A 84 -2.01 2.84 -23.10
C ASP A 84 -0.69 3.39 -23.65
N ALA A 85 -0.17 2.74 -24.70
CA ALA A 85 1.10 3.11 -25.32
C ALA A 85 1.05 4.47 -26.04
N SER A 86 -0.14 4.98 -26.36
CA SER A 86 -0.29 6.28 -27.00
C SER A 86 -0.23 7.45 -26.01
N LYS A 87 -0.34 7.16 -24.72
CA LYS A 87 -0.28 8.17 -23.65
C LYS A 87 1.07 8.11 -22.96
N LYS A 88 1.59 9.28 -22.61
CA LYS A 88 2.78 9.38 -21.78
C LYS A 88 2.47 8.86 -20.36
N VAL A 89 3.27 7.91 -19.89
CA VAL A 89 3.09 7.39 -18.53
C VAL A 89 3.50 8.47 -17.54
N GLU A 90 2.52 9.06 -16.89
CA GLU A 90 2.75 9.98 -15.78
C GLU A 90 2.64 9.19 -14.47
N ARG A 91 3.73 9.17 -13.72
CA ARG A 91 3.72 8.62 -12.37
C ARG A 91 3.16 9.67 -11.42
N LYS A 92 2.11 9.29 -10.70
CA LYS A 92 1.39 10.19 -9.82
C LYS A 92 1.69 9.86 -8.37
N THR A 93 1.46 10.83 -7.49
CA THR A 93 1.51 10.58 -6.06
C THR A 93 0.17 10.00 -5.61
N GLY A 94 0.22 8.77 -5.11
CA GLY A 94 -0.95 8.13 -4.53
C GLY A 94 -0.93 8.26 -3.02
N SER A 95 -2.12 8.27 -2.40
CA SER A 95 -2.24 8.29 -0.95
C SER A 95 -3.24 7.25 -0.48
N ILE A 96 -2.86 6.51 0.56
CA ILE A 96 -3.76 5.60 1.26
C ILE A 96 -4.14 6.28 2.57
N VAL A 97 -5.42 6.58 2.72
CA VAL A 97 -5.96 7.20 3.93
C VAL A 97 -6.71 6.16 4.73
N ILE A 98 -6.28 5.94 5.95
CA ILE A 98 -6.94 5.02 6.86
C ILE A 98 -8.01 5.78 7.62
N LEU A 99 -9.26 5.37 7.44
CA LEU A 99 -10.41 6.00 8.06
C LEU A 99 -10.95 5.14 9.21
N ALA A 100 -11.49 5.81 10.22
CA ALA A 100 -12.19 5.15 11.30
C ALA A 100 -13.52 4.55 10.81
N ARG A 101 -14.23 3.84 11.70
CA ARG A 101 -15.49 3.18 11.36
C ARG A 101 -16.58 4.15 10.94
N ASP A 102 -16.49 5.42 11.31
CA ASP A 102 -17.42 6.45 10.85
C ASP A 102 -17.27 6.80 9.36
N GLY A 103 -16.17 6.36 8.73
CA GLY A 103 -15.89 6.60 7.34
C GLY A 103 -15.41 8.01 7.01
N THR A 104 -15.22 8.87 8.00
CA THR A 104 -14.82 10.27 7.79
C THR A 104 -13.60 10.70 8.59
N THR A 105 -13.36 10.12 9.76
CA THR A 105 -12.23 10.50 10.61
C THR A 105 -10.94 9.84 10.10
N GLU A 106 -9.97 10.65 9.70
CA GLU A 106 -8.66 10.18 9.26
C GLU A 106 -7.83 9.73 10.46
N ILE A 107 -7.38 8.47 10.45
CA ILE A 107 -6.49 7.92 11.47
C ILE A 107 -5.04 8.08 11.06
N ALA A 108 -4.72 7.73 9.82
CA ALA A 108 -3.36 7.77 9.30
C ALA A 108 -3.39 7.96 7.79
N ARG A 109 -2.27 8.44 7.25
CA ARG A 109 -2.12 8.67 5.82
C ARG A 109 -0.74 8.17 5.38
N PHE A 110 -0.72 7.38 4.32
CA PHE A 110 0.50 6.94 3.67
C PHE A 110 0.56 7.53 2.27
N ASN A 111 1.68 8.13 1.92
CA ASN A 111 1.90 8.68 0.60
C ASN A 111 2.84 7.77 -0.19
N MET A 112 2.48 7.53 -1.44
CA MET A 112 3.27 6.70 -2.37
C MET A 112 3.74 7.56 -3.52
N ASP A 113 5.05 7.75 -3.63
CA ASP A 113 5.62 8.51 -4.73
C ASP A 113 5.82 7.61 -5.95
N GLY A 114 5.49 8.11 -7.12
CA GLY A 114 5.60 7.38 -8.36
C GLY A 114 4.68 6.16 -8.45
N ALA A 115 3.48 6.27 -7.90
CA ALA A 115 2.51 5.18 -7.86
C ALA A 115 1.87 4.90 -9.22
N PHE A 116 1.74 3.63 -9.54
CA PHE A 116 0.99 3.19 -10.71
C PHE A 116 0.33 1.83 -10.45
N PRO A 117 -0.82 1.55 -11.07
CA PRO A 117 -1.47 0.25 -10.92
C PRO A 117 -0.74 -0.78 -11.78
N SER A 118 -0.28 -1.87 -11.16
CA SER A 118 0.42 -2.93 -11.87
C SER A 118 -0.47 -4.12 -12.21
N LYS A 119 -1.54 -4.33 -11.44
CA LYS A 119 -2.43 -5.47 -11.63
C LYS A 119 -3.81 -5.15 -11.09
N LEU A 120 -4.82 -5.48 -11.84
CA LEU A 120 -6.22 -5.40 -11.41
C LEU A 120 -6.83 -6.79 -11.62
N THR A 121 -7.23 -7.43 -10.53
CA THR A 121 -7.70 -8.82 -10.55
C THR A 121 -9.08 -8.92 -9.91
N GLY A 122 -9.97 -9.67 -10.53
CA GLY A 122 -11.24 -10.05 -9.93
C GLY A 122 -11.15 -11.44 -9.31
N SER A 123 -11.92 -11.68 -8.27
CA SER A 123 -12.06 -13.03 -7.71
C SER A 123 -12.78 -13.95 -8.68
N ASP A 124 -12.57 -15.26 -8.51
CA ASP A 124 -13.31 -16.26 -9.29
C ASP A 124 -14.80 -16.08 -9.07
N LEU A 125 -15.55 -16.01 -10.16
CA LEU A 125 -16.98 -15.77 -10.12
C LEU A 125 -17.74 -17.09 -10.22
N SER A 126 -18.55 -17.38 -9.22
CA SER A 126 -19.44 -18.54 -9.22
C SER A 126 -20.82 -18.12 -8.72
N ALA A 127 -21.81 -18.26 -9.57
CA ALA A 127 -23.19 -17.97 -9.21
C ALA A 127 -23.75 -18.93 -8.18
N LYS A 128 -23.10 -20.08 -7.99
CA LYS A 128 -23.55 -21.12 -7.06
C LYS A 128 -23.06 -20.93 -5.64
N SER A 129 -21.93 -20.24 -5.44
CA SER A 129 -21.30 -20.15 -4.12
C SER A 129 -21.95 -19.11 -3.21
N GLY A 130 -22.64 -18.11 -3.76
CA GLY A 130 -23.20 -17.01 -2.98
C GLY A 130 -22.16 -16.13 -2.29
N GLU A 131 -20.87 -16.33 -2.58
CA GLU A 131 -19.81 -15.52 -2.01
C GLU A 131 -19.75 -14.13 -2.63
N ALA A 132 -19.32 -13.15 -1.84
CA ALA A 132 -19.15 -11.80 -2.32
C ALA A 132 -17.99 -11.73 -3.33
N MET A 133 -18.24 -11.08 -4.45
CA MET A 133 -17.21 -10.84 -5.48
C MET A 133 -16.27 -9.74 -5.02
N VAL A 134 -14.97 -10.01 -5.09
CA VAL A 134 -13.92 -9.10 -4.64
C VAL A 134 -13.00 -8.71 -5.79
N GLU A 135 -12.66 -7.44 -5.85
CA GLU A 135 -11.70 -6.89 -6.78
C GLU A 135 -10.41 -6.51 -6.03
N GLU A 136 -9.27 -6.90 -6.58
CA GLU A 136 -7.96 -6.56 -6.01
C GLU A 136 -7.19 -5.65 -6.96
N LEU A 137 -6.65 -4.58 -6.39
CA LEU A 137 -5.76 -3.66 -7.10
C LEU A 137 -4.37 -3.75 -6.48
N THR A 138 -3.37 -4.04 -7.30
CA THR A 138 -1.96 -4.02 -6.89
C THR A 138 -1.30 -2.76 -7.41
N ILE A 139 -0.68 -2.02 -6.49
CA ILE A 139 -0.01 -0.75 -6.79
C ILE A 139 1.48 -0.91 -6.53
N ARG A 140 2.30 -0.47 -7.50
CA ARG A 140 3.74 -0.34 -7.35
C ARG A 140 4.08 1.13 -7.16
N HIS A 141 5.10 1.41 -6.38
CA HIS A 141 5.57 2.76 -6.09
C HIS A 141 7.07 2.77 -5.84
N ASN A 142 7.65 3.96 -5.88
CA ASN A 142 9.09 4.14 -5.64
C ASN A 142 9.40 4.36 -4.17
N GLU A 143 8.55 5.05 -3.45
CA GLU A 143 8.77 5.41 -2.06
C GLU A 143 7.44 5.49 -1.31
N LEU A 144 7.42 4.95 -0.09
CA LEU A 144 6.29 5.03 0.82
C LEU A 144 6.69 5.88 2.02
N THR A 145 5.91 6.93 2.27
CA THR A 145 6.10 7.80 3.43
C THR A 145 4.78 7.92 4.18
N TRP A 146 4.86 8.15 5.46
CA TRP A 146 3.66 8.43 6.25
C TRP A 146 3.68 9.90 6.69
N ALA A 147 2.51 10.48 6.58
CA ALA A 147 2.30 11.86 6.97
C ALA A 147 1.78 11.95 8.43
#